data_d53a4353217c5e2c7d1dace9b4e8a7dc
#
_entry.id   d53a4353217c5e2c7d1dace9b4e8a7dc
#
_cell.length_a   1.000
_cell.length_b   1.000
_cell.length_c   1.000
_cell.angle_alpha   90.00
_cell.angle_beta   90.00
_cell.angle_gamma   90.00
#
_symmetry.space_group_name_H-M   'P 1'
#
loop_
_entity.id
_entity.type
_entity.pdbx_description
1 polymer ?
#
loop_
_entity_poly.entity_id
_entity_poly.type
_entity_poly.pdbx_seq_one_letter_code
_entity_poly.pdbx_strand_id
1 'polypeptide(L)'
;MPIWKRNLAFCWFGMFVTGIGMSQIAPVLPLYIRQLGVHNAAEIAQLSGVAFGVTFIISAIFSPIWGSAADKFGRKPMLLRASLGMTIVIGSMGFASNVYALIGLRVLLGVITGYSTACTTLIATQADNAHAGWALGTLSTANIAGALLGPMIGGFITEYAGPQNVFFITGSLMMIAFLTTLLFVKEDFRRQEKKVLHAKEVWAGIPEKSLTITLFVTSFILTVALYSVEPIITVYVTQLSRGTGHVALLAGLAFSASGLANIIAAPRLGKLSDRIGAQNVILVALVIAGILFIPQAFVSNPWQLIGLRFLFGLTAAGLMPSVNILVKKITPGALTGRIFGFSMSAMYLGTFSGSVLGGQVAAWLGVRYVFYSTSALLLINAVWVYYNVYKKLNKNEWALQKANGMERSK
;
A
#
# COMPACT_ATOMS: atom_id res chain seq x y z
N MET A 1 -26.56 -12.94 -17.09
CA MET A 1 -25.53 -11.98 -16.62
C MET A 1 -24.23 -12.28 -17.36
N PRO A 2 -23.54 -11.29 -17.97
CA PRO A 2 -22.26 -11.50 -18.63
C PRO A 2 -21.22 -12.12 -17.67
N ILE A 3 -20.33 -12.97 -18.18
CA ILE A 3 -19.34 -13.70 -17.38
C ILE A 3 -18.46 -12.74 -16.57
N TRP A 4 -18.03 -11.64 -17.17
CA TRP A 4 -17.19 -10.66 -16.49
C TRP A 4 -17.87 -9.96 -15.32
N LYS A 5 -19.17 -9.67 -15.38
CA LYS A 5 -19.93 -9.08 -14.25
C LYS A 5 -20.02 -10.04 -13.06
N ARG A 6 -20.22 -11.33 -13.34
CA ARG A 6 -20.21 -12.37 -12.31
C ARG A 6 -18.80 -12.50 -11.69
N ASN A 7 -17.78 -12.58 -12.52
CA ASN A 7 -16.40 -12.63 -12.06
C ASN A 7 -16.02 -11.40 -11.24
N LEU A 8 -16.48 -10.21 -11.64
CA LEU A 8 -16.29 -8.97 -10.89
C LEU A 8 -16.80 -9.07 -9.45
N ALA A 9 -18.00 -9.62 -9.24
CA ALA A 9 -18.56 -9.76 -7.89
C ALA A 9 -17.72 -10.66 -6.98
N PHE A 10 -17.27 -11.83 -7.48
CA PHE A 10 -16.45 -12.74 -6.70
C PHE A 10 -15.00 -12.23 -6.53
N CYS A 11 -14.43 -11.60 -7.54
CA CYS A 11 -13.14 -10.91 -7.43
C CYS A 11 -13.21 -9.73 -6.44
N TRP A 12 -14.32 -8.99 -6.42
CA TRP A 12 -14.54 -7.91 -5.44
C TRP A 12 -14.52 -8.45 -4.02
N PHE A 13 -15.28 -9.52 -3.75
CA PHE A 13 -15.28 -10.17 -2.44
C PHE A 13 -13.90 -10.67 -2.03
N GLY A 14 -13.21 -11.38 -2.91
CA GLY A 14 -11.86 -11.89 -2.63
C GLY A 14 -10.83 -10.77 -2.41
N MET A 15 -10.91 -9.67 -3.16
CA MET A 15 -10.05 -8.49 -2.95
C MET A 15 -10.38 -7.77 -1.64
N PHE A 16 -11.65 -7.70 -1.26
CA PHE A 16 -12.08 -7.12 0.01
C PHE A 16 -11.50 -7.92 1.20
N VAL A 17 -11.63 -9.24 1.17
CA VAL A 17 -11.04 -10.13 2.19
C VAL A 17 -9.52 -10.03 2.23
N THR A 18 -8.87 -9.99 1.05
CA THR A 18 -7.41 -9.79 0.97
C THR A 18 -7.01 -8.44 1.55
N GLY A 19 -7.76 -7.38 1.26
CA GLY A 19 -7.56 -6.04 1.80
C GLY A 19 -7.66 -6.01 3.33
N ILE A 20 -8.68 -6.65 3.91
CA ILE A 20 -8.80 -6.84 5.37
C ILE A 20 -7.57 -7.58 5.89
N GLY A 21 -7.25 -8.74 5.32
CA GLY A 21 -6.16 -9.60 5.79
C GLY A 21 -4.79 -8.92 5.79
N MET A 22 -4.52 -8.08 4.80
CA MET A 22 -3.24 -7.36 4.70
C MET A 22 -3.17 -6.15 5.62
N SER A 23 -4.27 -5.41 5.80
CA SER A 23 -4.28 -4.14 6.56
C SER A 23 -4.39 -4.33 8.08
N GLN A 24 -5.10 -5.36 8.54
CA GLN A 24 -5.25 -5.61 9.98
C GLN A 24 -3.95 -6.08 10.66
N ILE A 25 -2.97 -6.55 9.89
CA ILE A 25 -1.70 -7.06 10.42
C ILE A 25 -0.94 -5.99 11.18
N ALA A 26 -0.89 -4.76 10.67
CA ALA A 26 -0.15 -3.67 11.28
C ALA A 26 -0.55 -3.42 12.75
N PRO A 27 -1.83 -3.25 13.11
CA PRO A 27 -2.23 -3.07 14.51
C PRO A 27 -2.10 -4.33 15.37
N VAL A 28 -2.23 -5.52 14.79
CA VAL A 28 -2.27 -6.80 15.53
C VAL A 28 -0.87 -7.32 15.85
N LEU A 29 0.09 -7.10 14.94
CA LEU A 29 1.41 -7.72 14.97
C LEU A 29 2.20 -7.45 16.27
N PRO A 30 2.30 -6.22 16.81
CA PRO A 30 3.01 -5.99 18.07
C PRO A 30 2.38 -6.70 19.27
N LEU A 31 1.04 -6.79 19.30
CA LEU A 31 0.32 -7.47 20.38
C LEU A 31 0.50 -8.99 20.29
N TYR A 32 0.54 -9.52 19.09
CA TYR A 32 0.80 -10.94 18.87
C TYR A 32 2.25 -11.32 19.21
N ILE A 33 3.24 -10.51 18.83
CA ILE A 33 4.66 -10.69 19.21
C ILE A 33 4.81 -10.70 20.74
N ARG A 34 4.07 -9.82 21.43
CA ARG A 34 4.04 -9.82 22.90
C ARG A 34 3.45 -11.13 23.45
N GLN A 35 2.38 -11.65 22.86
CA GLN A 35 1.79 -12.94 23.25
C GLN A 35 2.76 -14.11 23.01
N LEU A 36 3.64 -14.01 21.99
CA LEU A 36 4.66 -15.01 21.68
C LEU A 36 5.88 -14.95 22.64
N GLY A 37 5.80 -14.17 23.72
CA GLY A 37 6.81 -14.14 24.80
C GLY A 37 7.83 -13.01 24.72
N VAL A 38 7.69 -12.06 23.79
CA VAL A 38 8.56 -10.87 23.73
C VAL A 38 7.94 -9.77 24.56
N HIS A 39 8.59 -9.33 25.62
CA HIS A 39 8.04 -8.33 26.55
C HIS A 39 8.73 -6.96 26.47
N ASN A 40 9.93 -6.90 25.93
CA ASN A 40 10.65 -5.64 25.74
C ASN A 40 10.03 -4.82 24.62
N ALA A 41 9.60 -3.59 24.92
CA ALA A 41 8.94 -2.70 23.96
C ALA A 41 9.83 -2.36 22.73
N ALA A 42 11.13 -2.20 22.94
CA ALA A 42 12.09 -1.95 21.86
C ALA A 42 12.19 -3.16 20.92
N GLU A 43 12.31 -4.36 21.49
CA GLU A 43 12.36 -5.60 20.72
C GLU A 43 11.04 -5.87 19.99
N ILE A 44 9.88 -5.62 20.60
CA ILE A 44 8.58 -5.69 19.95
C ILE A 44 8.53 -4.76 18.73
N ALA A 45 9.00 -3.51 18.87
CA ALA A 45 8.98 -2.54 17.77
C ALA A 45 9.91 -3.01 16.62
N GLN A 46 11.11 -3.48 16.93
CA GLN A 46 12.06 -4.00 15.96
C GLN A 46 11.52 -5.21 15.20
N LEU A 47 11.05 -6.23 15.93
CA LEU A 47 10.51 -7.46 15.34
C LEU A 47 9.23 -7.20 14.56
N SER A 48 8.39 -6.27 15.00
CA SER A 48 7.19 -5.85 14.26
C SER A 48 7.56 -5.23 12.91
N GLY A 49 8.57 -4.35 12.89
CA GLY A 49 9.08 -3.75 11.66
C GLY A 49 9.59 -4.79 10.67
N VAL A 50 10.40 -5.75 11.14
CA VAL A 50 10.93 -6.85 10.32
C VAL A 50 9.80 -7.76 9.83
N ALA A 51 8.94 -8.22 10.73
CA ALA A 51 7.85 -9.14 10.39
C ALA A 51 6.84 -8.49 9.43
N PHE A 52 6.58 -7.18 9.56
CA PHE A 52 5.72 -6.44 8.63
C PHE A 52 6.39 -6.31 7.26
N GLY A 53 7.62 -5.83 7.22
CA GLY A 53 8.33 -5.47 5.99
C GLY A 53 8.73 -6.65 5.13
N VAL A 54 9.14 -7.78 5.73
CA VAL A 54 9.67 -8.93 5.00
C VAL A 54 8.72 -9.46 3.92
N THR A 55 7.41 -9.40 4.16
CA THR A 55 6.41 -9.83 3.18
C THR A 55 6.50 -9.00 1.89
N PHE A 56 6.73 -7.70 1.99
CA PHE A 56 6.76 -6.80 0.83
C PHE A 56 8.02 -6.99 -0.02
N ILE A 57 9.20 -7.14 0.59
CA ILE A 57 10.43 -7.39 -0.17
C ILE A 57 10.36 -8.72 -0.91
N ILE A 58 9.85 -9.77 -0.27
CA ILE A 58 9.65 -11.07 -0.90
C ILE A 58 8.59 -10.99 -2.01
N SER A 59 7.48 -10.27 -1.78
CA SER A 59 6.47 -10.03 -2.82
C SER A 59 7.04 -9.30 -4.04
N ALA A 60 7.94 -8.34 -3.84
CA ALA A 60 8.61 -7.64 -4.94
C ALA A 60 9.41 -8.60 -5.83
N ILE A 61 10.11 -9.57 -5.21
CA ILE A 61 10.92 -10.58 -5.92
C ILE A 61 10.03 -11.56 -6.69
N PHE A 62 8.93 -12.02 -6.07
CA PHE A 62 8.07 -13.06 -6.64
C PHE A 62 6.98 -12.53 -7.59
N SER A 63 6.62 -11.25 -7.50
CA SER A 63 5.57 -10.66 -8.35
C SER A 63 5.81 -10.83 -9.86
N PRO A 64 7.03 -10.60 -10.42
CA PRO A 64 7.29 -10.84 -11.84
C PRO A 64 7.16 -12.32 -12.23
N ILE A 65 7.54 -13.24 -11.34
CA ILE A 65 7.44 -14.69 -11.57
C ILE A 65 5.97 -15.08 -11.73
N TRP A 66 5.13 -14.62 -10.80
CA TRP A 66 3.69 -14.90 -10.84
C TRP A 66 2.98 -14.18 -11.98
N GLY A 67 3.45 -12.99 -12.38
CA GLY A 67 2.97 -12.28 -13.58
C GLY A 67 3.23 -13.12 -14.84
N SER A 68 4.45 -13.64 -14.99
CA SER A 68 4.81 -14.53 -16.11
C SER A 68 4.02 -15.84 -16.09
N ALA A 69 3.81 -16.43 -14.91
CA ALA A 69 2.97 -17.62 -14.75
C ALA A 69 1.51 -17.35 -15.14
N ALA A 70 0.96 -16.18 -14.77
CA ALA A 70 -0.38 -15.77 -15.15
C ALA A 70 -0.54 -15.61 -16.68
N ASP A 71 0.50 -15.14 -17.38
CA ASP A 71 0.49 -15.04 -18.85
C ASP A 71 0.60 -16.42 -19.53
N LYS A 72 1.19 -17.41 -18.87
CA LYS A 72 1.35 -18.78 -19.39
C LYS A 72 0.17 -19.71 -19.07
N PHE A 73 -0.37 -19.63 -17.85
CA PHE A 73 -1.35 -20.58 -17.32
C PHE A 73 -2.76 -19.99 -17.14
N GLY A 74 -2.93 -18.68 -17.31
CA GLY A 74 -4.17 -17.97 -17.04
C GLY A 74 -4.24 -17.35 -15.64
N ARG A 75 -5.27 -16.52 -15.44
CA ARG A 75 -5.46 -15.74 -14.21
C ARG A 75 -6.21 -16.50 -13.12
N LYS A 76 -7.19 -17.34 -13.52
CA LYS A 76 -7.93 -18.17 -12.55
C LYS A 76 -7.02 -19.12 -11.76
N PRO A 77 -6.08 -19.88 -12.36
CA PRO A 77 -5.13 -20.69 -11.60
C PRO A 77 -4.28 -19.86 -10.62
N MET A 78 -3.91 -18.62 -10.99
CA MET A 78 -3.16 -17.73 -10.10
C MET A 78 -4.00 -17.23 -8.94
N LEU A 79 -5.29 -16.96 -9.15
CA LEU A 79 -6.24 -16.63 -8.08
C LEU A 79 -6.39 -17.79 -7.09
N LEU A 80 -6.58 -19.01 -7.60
CA LEU A 80 -6.72 -20.22 -6.76
C LEU A 80 -5.46 -20.49 -5.95
N ARG A 81 -4.28 -20.42 -6.59
CA ARG A 81 -2.99 -20.57 -5.90
C ARG A 81 -2.83 -19.53 -4.78
N ALA A 82 -3.11 -18.25 -5.09
CA ALA A 82 -2.92 -17.17 -4.12
C ALA A 82 -3.90 -17.31 -2.96
N SER A 83 -5.19 -17.54 -3.21
CA SER A 83 -6.21 -17.65 -2.14
C SER A 83 -6.00 -18.87 -1.27
N LEU A 84 -5.72 -20.05 -1.86
CA LEU A 84 -5.44 -21.27 -1.09
C LEU A 84 -4.16 -21.13 -0.26
N GLY A 85 -3.09 -20.64 -0.89
CA GLY A 85 -1.84 -20.44 -0.19
C GLY A 85 -1.96 -19.42 0.94
N MET A 86 -2.67 -18.30 0.72
CA MET A 86 -2.95 -17.32 1.78
C MET A 86 -3.80 -17.92 2.90
N THR A 87 -4.80 -18.75 2.58
CA THR A 87 -5.59 -19.50 3.58
C THR A 87 -4.69 -20.31 4.51
N ILE A 88 -3.80 -21.11 3.93
CA ILE A 88 -2.92 -22.00 4.69
C ILE A 88 -1.92 -21.16 5.51
N VAL A 89 -1.22 -20.24 4.87
CA VAL A 89 -0.14 -19.48 5.53
C VAL A 89 -0.67 -18.53 6.59
N ILE A 90 -1.76 -17.79 6.32
CA ILE A 90 -2.35 -16.89 7.31
C ILE A 90 -2.96 -17.70 8.46
N GLY A 91 -3.69 -18.78 8.17
CA GLY A 91 -4.20 -19.67 9.22
C GLY A 91 -3.10 -20.26 10.09
N SER A 92 -1.97 -20.67 9.48
CA SER A 92 -0.80 -21.17 10.21
C SER A 92 -0.13 -20.13 11.11
N MET A 93 -0.25 -18.82 10.81
CA MET A 93 0.28 -17.77 11.69
C MET A 93 -0.39 -17.80 13.06
N GLY A 94 -1.68 -18.19 13.15
CA GLY A 94 -2.38 -18.33 14.44
C GLY A 94 -1.82 -19.46 15.33
N PHE A 95 -1.06 -20.42 14.76
CA PHE A 95 -0.38 -21.49 15.47
C PHE A 95 1.11 -21.22 15.71
N ALA A 96 1.62 -20.03 15.38
CA ALA A 96 3.03 -19.75 15.57
C ALA A 96 3.43 -19.90 17.04
N SER A 97 4.48 -20.68 17.30
CA SER A 97 4.98 -20.95 18.65
C SER A 97 5.99 -19.89 19.14
N ASN A 98 6.56 -19.12 18.24
CA ASN A 98 7.51 -18.07 18.53
C ASN A 98 7.55 -17.04 17.39
N VAL A 99 8.22 -15.92 17.62
CA VAL A 99 8.28 -14.81 16.66
C VAL A 99 9.03 -15.18 15.37
N TYR A 100 10.02 -16.06 15.42
CA TYR A 100 10.78 -16.46 14.24
C TYR A 100 9.94 -17.34 13.30
N ALA A 101 9.09 -18.22 13.86
CA ALA A 101 8.11 -18.97 13.09
C ALA A 101 7.11 -18.03 12.40
N LEU A 102 6.64 -17.00 13.12
CA LEU A 102 5.78 -15.97 12.54
C LEU A 102 6.47 -15.24 11.39
N ILE A 103 7.72 -14.81 11.55
CA ILE A 103 8.50 -14.15 10.48
C ILE A 103 8.68 -15.10 9.28
N GLY A 104 8.97 -16.37 9.50
CA GLY A 104 9.06 -17.38 8.44
C GLY A 104 7.77 -17.52 7.65
N LEU A 105 6.61 -17.55 8.34
CA LEU A 105 5.29 -17.55 7.69
C LEU A 105 5.01 -16.23 6.94
N ARG A 106 5.51 -15.10 7.42
CA ARG A 106 5.43 -13.81 6.72
C ARG A 106 6.28 -13.79 5.44
N VAL A 107 7.44 -14.45 5.42
CA VAL A 107 8.24 -14.71 4.20
C VAL A 107 7.43 -15.55 3.22
N LEU A 108 6.86 -16.67 3.66
CA LEU A 108 6.03 -17.53 2.82
C LEU A 108 4.80 -16.79 2.26
N LEU A 109 4.18 -15.92 3.07
CA LEU A 109 3.08 -15.08 2.60
C LEU A 109 3.53 -14.20 1.44
N GLY A 110 4.72 -13.60 1.51
CA GLY A 110 5.30 -12.80 0.43
C GLY A 110 5.49 -13.58 -0.86
N VAL A 111 5.90 -14.85 -0.77
CA VAL A 111 6.01 -15.75 -1.94
C VAL A 111 4.65 -15.99 -2.59
N ILE A 112 3.61 -16.15 -1.77
CA ILE A 112 2.29 -16.61 -2.22
C ILE A 112 1.40 -15.47 -2.70
N THR A 113 1.58 -14.23 -2.27
CA THR A 113 0.72 -13.08 -2.62
C THR A 113 0.52 -12.90 -4.13
N GLY A 114 -0.41 -12.03 -4.51
CA GLY A 114 -0.71 -11.69 -5.90
C GLY A 114 -2.18 -11.84 -6.30
N TYR A 115 -3.07 -12.12 -5.33
CA TYR A 115 -4.51 -12.27 -5.59
C TYR A 115 -5.11 -11.01 -6.21
N SER A 116 -4.86 -9.84 -5.63
CA SER A 116 -5.39 -8.54 -6.13
C SER A 116 -4.92 -8.22 -7.54
N THR A 117 -3.65 -8.49 -7.86
CA THR A 117 -3.10 -8.29 -9.21
C THR A 117 -3.76 -9.22 -10.23
N ALA A 118 -3.97 -10.50 -9.87
CA ALA A 118 -4.63 -11.46 -10.73
C ALA A 118 -6.11 -11.11 -10.97
N CYS A 119 -6.84 -10.64 -9.93
CA CYS A 119 -8.20 -10.12 -10.07
C CYS A 119 -8.27 -8.93 -11.04
N THR A 120 -7.43 -7.93 -10.82
CA THR A 120 -7.38 -6.72 -11.65
C THR A 120 -7.10 -7.08 -13.11
N THR A 121 -6.14 -7.98 -13.36
CA THR A 121 -5.80 -8.41 -14.72
C THR A 121 -6.93 -9.23 -15.35
N LEU A 122 -7.57 -10.14 -14.59
CA LEU A 122 -8.70 -10.92 -15.08
C LEU A 122 -9.85 -10.03 -15.54
N ILE A 123 -10.25 -9.09 -14.70
CA ILE A 123 -11.36 -8.17 -15.01
C ILE A 123 -10.98 -7.22 -16.16
N ALA A 124 -9.75 -6.71 -16.18
CA ALA A 124 -9.27 -5.83 -17.27
C ALA A 124 -9.28 -6.53 -18.64
N THR A 125 -9.05 -7.86 -18.67
CA THR A 125 -9.03 -8.62 -19.94
C THR A 125 -10.41 -9.14 -20.37
N GLN A 126 -11.36 -9.22 -19.45
CA GLN A 126 -12.71 -9.75 -19.74
C GLN A 126 -13.78 -8.67 -19.91
N ALA A 127 -13.60 -7.50 -19.29
CA ALA A 127 -14.55 -6.41 -19.43
C ALA A 127 -14.43 -5.75 -20.81
N ASP A 128 -15.58 -5.42 -21.39
CA ASP A 128 -15.66 -4.66 -22.64
C ASP A 128 -15.00 -3.29 -22.46
N ASN A 129 -14.43 -2.74 -23.52
CA ASN A 129 -13.78 -1.41 -23.48
C ASN A 129 -14.69 -0.31 -22.91
N ALA A 130 -16.00 -0.38 -23.20
CA ALA A 130 -16.99 0.57 -22.69
C ALA A 130 -17.21 0.48 -21.16
N HIS A 131 -16.98 -0.68 -20.55
CA HIS A 131 -17.23 -0.93 -19.13
C HIS A 131 -15.98 -1.16 -18.31
N ALA A 132 -14.79 -1.25 -18.94
CA ALA A 132 -13.54 -1.59 -18.26
C ALA A 132 -13.20 -0.59 -17.14
N GLY A 133 -13.37 0.71 -17.38
CA GLY A 133 -13.13 1.74 -16.35
C GLY A 133 -14.03 1.58 -15.13
N TRP A 134 -15.34 1.34 -15.35
CA TRP A 134 -16.31 1.11 -14.28
C TRP A 134 -15.99 -0.17 -13.50
N ALA A 135 -15.67 -1.26 -14.21
CA ALA A 135 -15.37 -2.55 -13.58
C ALA A 135 -14.10 -2.49 -12.70
N LEU A 136 -13.04 -1.87 -13.20
CA LEU A 136 -11.79 -1.69 -12.43
C LEU A 136 -11.96 -0.70 -11.27
N GLY A 137 -12.74 0.37 -11.47
CA GLY A 137 -13.11 1.29 -10.40
C GLY A 137 -13.89 0.59 -9.29
N THR A 138 -14.88 -0.22 -9.64
CA THR A 138 -15.65 -1.05 -8.69
C THR A 138 -14.73 -2.02 -7.95
N LEU A 139 -13.82 -2.69 -8.67
CA LEU A 139 -12.88 -3.62 -8.05
C LEU A 139 -11.94 -2.92 -7.05
N SER A 140 -11.51 -1.70 -7.36
CA SER A 140 -10.67 -0.90 -6.45
C SER A 140 -11.38 -0.54 -5.15
N THR A 141 -12.72 -0.37 -5.16
CA THR A 141 -13.47 -0.10 -3.93
C THR A 141 -13.36 -1.23 -2.92
N ALA A 142 -13.20 -2.48 -3.36
CA ALA A 142 -13.01 -3.64 -2.48
C ALA A 142 -11.72 -3.51 -1.67
N ASN A 143 -10.61 -3.17 -2.34
CA ASN A 143 -9.32 -3.03 -1.69
C ASN A 143 -9.33 -1.86 -0.70
N ILE A 144 -9.94 -0.73 -1.08
CA ILE A 144 -10.07 0.46 -0.23
C ILE A 144 -10.93 0.15 1.00
N ALA A 145 -12.08 -0.51 0.81
CA ALA A 145 -12.96 -0.90 1.93
C ALA A 145 -12.27 -1.89 2.87
N GLY A 146 -11.53 -2.88 2.33
CA GLY A 146 -10.76 -3.82 3.11
C GLY A 146 -9.64 -3.15 3.90
N ALA A 147 -8.92 -2.22 3.28
CA ALA A 147 -7.86 -1.46 3.94
C ALA A 147 -8.39 -0.54 5.05
N LEU A 148 -9.59 0.01 4.89
CA LEU A 148 -10.24 0.84 5.91
C LEU A 148 -10.74 0.01 7.10
N LEU A 149 -11.48 -1.07 6.81
CA LEU A 149 -12.17 -1.85 7.84
C LEU A 149 -11.25 -2.84 8.54
N GLY A 150 -10.21 -3.32 7.85
CA GLY A 150 -9.31 -4.35 8.38
C GLY A 150 -8.70 -4.00 9.72
N PRO A 151 -8.06 -2.83 9.91
CA PRO A 151 -7.46 -2.47 11.19
C PRO A 151 -8.46 -2.40 12.34
N MET A 152 -9.67 -1.88 12.08
CA MET A 152 -10.73 -1.81 13.07
C MET A 152 -11.25 -3.22 13.43
N ILE A 153 -11.50 -4.06 12.44
CA ILE A 153 -11.93 -5.45 12.64
C ILE A 153 -10.84 -6.24 13.36
N GLY A 154 -9.59 -6.13 12.94
CA GLY A 154 -8.45 -6.78 13.57
C GLY A 154 -8.25 -6.34 15.01
N GLY A 155 -8.38 -5.04 15.30
CA GLY A 155 -8.34 -4.48 16.65
C GLY A 155 -9.47 -5.01 17.52
N PHE A 156 -10.70 -5.05 16.99
CA PHE A 156 -11.85 -5.60 17.70
C PHE A 156 -11.68 -7.08 18.04
N ILE A 157 -11.31 -7.91 17.05
CA ILE A 157 -11.07 -9.35 17.27
C ILE A 157 -9.94 -9.55 18.30
N THR A 158 -8.86 -8.78 18.19
CA THR A 158 -7.72 -8.87 19.10
C THR A 158 -8.11 -8.54 20.54
N GLU A 159 -8.95 -7.51 20.74
CA GLU A 159 -9.40 -7.08 22.06
C GLU A 159 -10.26 -8.13 22.76
N TYR A 160 -11.21 -8.76 22.05
CA TYR A 160 -12.19 -9.64 22.65
C TYR A 160 -11.87 -11.13 22.52
N ALA A 161 -11.13 -11.51 21.49
CA ALA A 161 -10.83 -12.91 21.20
C ALA A 161 -9.32 -13.25 21.20
N GLY A 162 -8.46 -12.23 21.27
CA GLY A 162 -7.02 -12.39 21.22
C GLY A 162 -6.43 -12.31 19.79
N PRO A 163 -5.15 -11.92 19.66
CA PRO A 163 -4.51 -11.62 18.38
C PRO A 163 -4.37 -12.85 17.46
N GLN A 164 -4.22 -14.05 17.99
CA GLN A 164 -4.14 -15.26 17.18
C GLN A 164 -5.44 -15.54 16.39
N ASN A 165 -6.60 -15.19 16.94
CA ASN A 165 -7.90 -15.42 16.28
C ASN A 165 -8.11 -14.54 15.06
N VAL A 166 -7.40 -13.43 14.96
CA VAL A 166 -7.37 -12.59 13.74
C VAL A 166 -6.86 -13.41 12.55
N PHE A 167 -5.82 -14.20 12.75
CA PHE A 167 -5.25 -15.05 11.69
C PHE A 167 -6.17 -16.20 11.31
N PHE A 168 -6.82 -16.85 12.28
CA PHE A 168 -7.78 -17.93 12.01
C PHE A 168 -9.00 -17.44 11.26
N ILE A 169 -9.59 -16.31 11.68
CA ILE A 169 -10.75 -15.72 11.01
C ILE A 169 -10.38 -15.28 9.60
N THR A 170 -9.23 -14.62 9.42
CA THR A 170 -8.77 -14.20 8.10
C THR A 170 -8.48 -15.38 7.19
N GLY A 171 -7.81 -16.41 7.69
CA GLY A 171 -7.58 -17.66 6.96
C GLY A 171 -8.89 -18.30 6.51
N SER A 172 -9.90 -18.35 7.39
CA SER A 172 -11.24 -18.86 7.07
C SER A 172 -11.95 -18.03 5.99
N LEU A 173 -11.87 -16.70 6.07
CA LEU A 173 -12.41 -15.83 5.04
C LEU A 173 -11.69 -16.00 3.69
N MET A 174 -10.36 -16.20 3.70
CA MET A 174 -9.61 -16.53 2.49
C MET A 174 -9.97 -17.90 1.92
N MET A 175 -10.32 -18.87 2.75
CA MET A 175 -10.87 -20.15 2.29
C MET A 175 -12.21 -19.95 1.57
N ILE A 176 -13.09 -19.09 2.08
CA ILE A 176 -14.35 -18.75 1.40
C ILE A 176 -14.05 -18.06 0.06
N ALA A 177 -13.07 -17.16 0.03
CA ALA A 177 -12.64 -16.52 -1.22
C ALA A 177 -12.06 -17.54 -2.21
N PHE A 178 -11.31 -18.53 -1.76
CA PHE A 178 -10.83 -19.65 -2.57
C PHE A 178 -11.99 -20.46 -3.15
N LEU A 179 -12.92 -20.91 -2.31
CA LEU A 179 -14.07 -21.73 -2.73
C LEU A 179 -14.97 -20.98 -3.72
N THR A 180 -15.26 -19.70 -3.46
CA THR A 180 -16.05 -18.88 -4.37
C THR A 180 -15.33 -18.66 -5.71
N THR A 181 -14.01 -18.46 -5.69
CA THR A 181 -13.20 -18.36 -6.90
C THR A 181 -13.20 -19.66 -7.69
N LEU A 182 -13.05 -20.80 -7.01
CA LEU A 182 -13.04 -22.13 -7.62
C LEU A 182 -14.36 -22.42 -8.34
N LEU A 183 -15.48 -22.19 -7.66
CA LEU A 183 -16.82 -22.59 -8.11
C LEU A 183 -17.41 -21.61 -9.14
N PHE A 184 -17.22 -20.31 -8.95
CA PHE A 184 -17.97 -19.29 -9.67
C PHE A 184 -17.16 -18.47 -10.66
N VAL A 185 -15.84 -18.31 -10.48
CA VAL A 185 -15.03 -17.57 -11.45
C VAL A 185 -14.77 -18.45 -12.68
N LYS A 186 -15.04 -17.91 -13.87
CA LYS A 186 -14.79 -18.57 -15.15
C LYS A 186 -13.81 -17.76 -15.98
N GLU A 187 -12.84 -18.44 -16.58
CA GLU A 187 -11.88 -17.87 -17.52
C GLU A 187 -11.80 -18.76 -18.74
N ASP A 188 -11.98 -18.15 -19.92
CA ASP A 188 -11.63 -18.76 -21.20
C ASP A 188 -10.25 -18.21 -21.57
N PHE A 189 -9.22 -18.94 -21.16
CA PHE A 189 -7.83 -18.49 -21.32
C PHE A 189 -7.32 -18.86 -22.70
N ARG A 190 -6.94 -17.83 -23.48
CA ARG A 190 -6.18 -17.98 -24.73
C ARG A 190 -4.81 -17.38 -24.53
N ARG A 191 -3.79 -18.20 -24.68
CA ARG A 191 -2.40 -17.76 -24.57
C ARG A 191 -2.11 -16.72 -25.66
N GLN A 192 -1.73 -15.50 -25.25
CA GLN A 192 -1.24 -14.47 -26.16
C GLN A 192 0.28 -14.49 -26.14
N GLU A 193 0.89 -14.66 -27.30
CA GLU A 193 2.33 -14.45 -27.47
C GLU A 193 2.62 -12.95 -27.43
N LYS A 194 2.93 -12.44 -26.26
CA LYS A 194 3.41 -11.06 -26.10
C LYS A 194 4.92 -11.03 -26.19
N LYS A 195 5.44 -10.19 -27.09
CA LYS A 195 6.88 -9.94 -27.17
C LYS A 195 7.36 -9.38 -25.82
N VAL A 196 8.22 -10.13 -25.15
CA VAL A 196 8.81 -9.71 -23.87
C VAL A 196 9.91 -8.69 -24.19
N LEU A 197 9.63 -7.39 -23.99
CA LEU A 197 10.67 -6.37 -24.07
C LEU A 197 11.60 -6.50 -22.86
N HIS A 198 12.89 -6.50 -23.04
CA HIS A 198 13.84 -6.50 -21.94
C HIS A 198 13.83 -5.15 -21.17
N ALA A 199 14.20 -5.18 -19.89
CA ALA A 199 14.23 -3.97 -19.05
C ALA A 199 15.11 -2.85 -19.69
N LYS A 200 16.20 -3.22 -20.37
CA LYS A 200 17.07 -2.29 -21.12
C LYS A 200 16.32 -1.55 -22.25
N GLU A 201 15.49 -2.27 -23.00
CA GLU A 201 14.70 -1.69 -24.11
C GLU A 201 13.63 -0.74 -23.58
N VAL A 202 12.96 -1.13 -22.50
CA VAL A 202 11.99 -0.26 -21.79
C VAL A 202 12.66 1.03 -21.33
N TRP A 203 13.85 0.91 -20.71
CA TRP A 203 14.60 2.06 -20.21
C TRP A 203 15.12 2.96 -21.34
N ALA A 204 15.52 2.37 -22.48
CA ALA A 204 15.92 3.14 -23.65
C ALA A 204 14.77 3.96 -24.25
N GLY A 205 13.54 3.44 -24.19
CA GLY A 205 12.34 4.10 -24.72
C GLY A 205 11.73 5.20 -23.85
N ILE A 206 12.31 5.53 -22.68
CA ILE A 206 11.83 6.60 -21.82
C ILE A 206 12.44 7.94 -22.25
N PRO A 207 11.62 8.95 -22.64
CA PRO A 207 12.12 10.26 -23.03
C PRO A 207 12.75 11.02 -21.85
N GLU A 208 12.05 11.07 -20.72
CA GLU A 208 12.41 11.85 -19.53
C GLU A 208 12.94 10.98 -18.38
N LYS A 209 14.10 10.32 -18.62
CA LYS A 209 14.72 9.39 -17.65
C LYS A 209 14.97 10.00 -16.29
N SER A 210 15.51 11.23 -16.27
CA SER A 210 15.81 11.96 -15.02
C SER A 210 14.55 12.21 -14.19
N LEU A 211 13.45 12.60 -14.82
CA LEU A 211 12.18 12.86 -14.14
C LEU A 211 11.54 11.55 -13.65
N THR A 212 11.63 10.49 -14.46
CA THR A 212 11.15 9.14 -14.09
C THR A 212 11.87 8.61 -12.85
N ILE A 213 13.21 8.70 -12.81
CA ILE A 213 13.99 8.32 -11.61
C ILE A 213 13.58 9.16 -10.41
N THR A 214 13.43 10.48 -10.61
CA THR A 214 13.00 11.37 -9.54
C THR A 214 11.65 10.96 -8.94
N LEU A 215 10.68 10.58 -9.77
CA LEU A 215 9.39 10.11 -9.30
C LEU A 215 9.48 8.75 -8.58
N PHE A 216 10.36 7.85 -9.02
CA PHE A 216 10.61 6.60 -8.30
C PHE A 216 11.25 6.83 -6.93
N VAL A 217 12.25 7.72 -6.86
CA VAL A 217 12.87 8.13 -5.59
C VAL A 217 11.84 8.80 -4.67
N THR A 218 10.99 9.67 -5.22
CA THR A 218 9.88 10.29 -4.47
C THR A 218 8.93 9.25 -3.90
N SER A 219 8.51 8.26 -4.71
CA SER A 219 7.65 7.15 -4.27
C SER A 219 8.33 6.30 -3.20
N PHE A 220 9.62 6.01 -3.36
CA PHE A 220 10.42 5.27 -2.39
C PHE A 220 10.49 6.02 -1.05
N ILE A 221 10.92 7.28 -1.03
CA ILE A 221 11.03 8.09 0.20
C ILE A 221 9.65 8.24 0.86
N LEU A 222 8.60 8.47 0.08
CA LEU A 222 7.23 8.58 0.57
C LEU A 222 6.80 7.28 1.28
N THR A 223 7.03 6.13 0.66
CA THR A 223 6.67 4.84 1.28
C THR A 223 7.56 4.52 2.49
N VAL A 224 8.86 4.83 2.45
CA VAL A 224 9.72 4.73 3.64
C VAL A 224 9.14 5.54 4.80
N ALA A 225 8.76 6.80 4.56
CA ALA A 225 8.19 7.67 5.58
C ALA A 225 6.88 7.12 6.15
N LEU A 226 5.93 6.73 5.29
CA LEU A 226 4.62 6.23 5.72
C LEU A 226 4.74 4.92 6.51
N TYR A 227 5.50 3.97 6.00
CA TYR A 227 5.62 2.63 6.58
C TYR A 227 6.63 2.52 7.73
N SER A 228 7.41 3.59 8.02
CA SER A 228 8.22 3.65 9.24
C SER A 228 7.36 3.74 10.51
N VAL A 229 6.20 4.36 10.42
CA VAL A 229 5.30 4.58 11.56
C VAL A 229 4.30 3.43 11.75
N GLU A 230 3.89 2.74 10.67
CA GLU A 230 2.85 1.70 10.76
C GLU A 230 3.12 0.62 11.81
N PRO A 231 4.29 -0.06 11.84
CA PRO A 231 4.50 -1.17 12.78
C PRO A 231 4.62 -0.70 14.24
N ILE A 232 4.82 0.60 14.49
CA ILE A 232 5.04 1.14 15.85
C ILE A 232 3.81 1.82 16.45
N ILE A 233 2.76 2.09 15.69
CA ILE A 233 1.56 2.78 16.18
C ILE A 233 0.95 2.05 17.38
N THR A 234 0.83 0.73 17.30
CA THR A 234 0.26 -0.07 18.40
C THR A 234 1.13 -0.04 19.65
N VAL A 235 2.46 -0.06 19.48
CA VAL A 235 3.42 0.11 20.60
C VAL A 235 3.22 1.49 21.24
N TYR A 236 3.05 2.52 20.41
CA TYR A 236 2.81 3.87 20.92
C TYR A 236 1.47 4.01 21.63
N VAL A 237 0.39 3.46 21.05
CA VAL A 237 -0.93 3.42 21.71
C VAL A 237 -0.86 2.70 23.05
N THR A 238 -0.10 1.59 23.14
CA THR A 238 0.13 0.88 24.42
C THR A 238 0.77 1.79 25.47
N GLN A 239 1.77 2.58 25.08
CA GLN A 239 2.42 3.55 25.99
C GLN A 239 1.48 4.69 26.41
N LEU A 240 0.64 5.18 25.49
CA LEU A 240 -0.31 6.27 25.75
C LEU A 240 -1.50 5.84 26.62
N SER A 241 -1.88 4.56 26.53
CA SER A 241 -3.07 4.04 27.24
C SER A 241 -2.87 3.84 28.74
N ARG A 242 -1.63 3.88 29.26
CA ARG A 242 -1.29 3.80 30.71
C ARG A 242 -2.05 2.72 31.48
N GLY A 243 -2.35 1.58 30.85
CA GLY A 243 -3.13 0.49 31.48
C GLY A 243 -4.64 0.65 31.42
N THR A 244 -5.19 1.71 30.82
CA THR A 244 -6.60 1.75 30.43
C THR A 244 -6.83 0.74 29.30
N GLY A 245 -7.86 -0.13 29.43
CA GLY A 245 -8.16 -1.20 28.46
C GLY A 245 -8.34 -0.72 27.01
N HIS A 246 -8.60 -1.65 26.09
CA HIS A 246 -8.95 -1.40 24.70
C HIS A 246 -7.79 -0.92 23.79
N VAL A 247 -6.54 -1.33 24.08
CA VAL A 247 -5.36 -0.95 23.30
C VAL A 247 -5.47 -1.39 21.83
N ALA A 248 -5.93 -2.62 21.58
CA ALA A 248 -6.06 -3.15 20.25
C ALA A 248 -7.10 -2.40 19.42
N LEU A 249 -8.24 -2.08 20.03
CA LEU A 249 -9.30 -1.29 19.40
C LEU A 249 -8.84 0.13 19.08
N LEU A 250 -8.18 0.81 20.03
CA LEU A 250 -7.66 2.17 19.83
C LEU A 250 -6.58 2.22 18.74
N ALA A 251 -5.70 1.22 18.70
CA ALA A 251 -4.72 1.10 17.61
C ALA A 251 -5.43 0.90 16.25
N GLY A 252 -6.39 -0.02 16.17
CA GLY A 252 -7.20 -0.23 14.98
C GLY A 252 -7.90 1.03 14.50
N LEU A 253 -8.49 1.82 15.43
CA LEU A 253 -9.11 3.11 15.14
C LEU A 253 -8.11 4.15 14.62
N ALA A 254 -6.89 4.19 15.15
CA ALA A 254 -5.85 5.12 14.68
C ALA A 254 -5.45 4.85 13.22
N PHE A 255 -5.38 3.59 12.82
CA PHE A 255 -5.17 3.20 11.42
C PHE A 255 -6.38 3.53 10.54
N SER A 256 -7.57 3.13 10.96
CA SER A 256 -8.81 3.34 10.20
C SER A 256 -9.15 4.81 10.05
N ALA A 257 -8.82 5.66 11.02
CA ALA A 257 -9.03 7.11 10.94
C ALA A 257 -8.31 7.73 9.74
N SER A 258 -7.03 7.36 9.49
CA SER A 258 -6.29 7.84 8.32
C SER A 258 -6.85 7.29 7.01
N GLY A 259 -7.30 6.03 7.01
CA GLY A 259 -7.97 5.40 5.86
C GLY A 259 -9.30 6.08 5.51
N LEU A 260 -10.13 6.38 6.50
CA LEU A 260 -11.40 7.10 6.33
C LEU A 260 -11.18 8.51 5.75
N ALA A 261 -10.24 9.24 6.32
CA ALA A 261 -9.86 10.57 5.85
C ALA A 261 -9.39 10.54 4.39
N ASN A 262 -8.60 9.52 4.03
CA ASN A 262 -8.12 9.31 2.67
C ASN A 262 -9.29 9.13 1.68
N ILE A 263 -10.27 8.29 2.00
CA ILE A 263 -11.45 8.07 1.16
C ILE A 263 -12.22 9.38 0.93
N ILE A 264 -12.39 10.18 1.98
CA ILE A 264 -13.12 11.47 1.92
C ILE A 264 -12.36 12.50 1.06
N ALA A 265 -11.06 12.55 1.19
CA ALA A 265 -10.22 13.57 0.55
C ALA A 265 -9.78 13.21 -0.88
N ALA A 266 -9.57 11.92 -1.20
CA ALA A 266 -8.99 11.49 -2.47
C ALA A 266 -9.74 12.02 -3.72
N PRO A 267 -11.11 12.00 -3.80
CA PRO A 267 -11.79 12.53 -4.97
C PRO A 267 -11.61 14.06 -5.15
N ARG A 268 -11.53 14.80 -4.02
CA ARG A 268 -11.34 16.25 -4.03
C ARG A 268 -9.92 16.62 -4.42
N LEU A 269 -8.94 15.93 -3.84
CA LEU A 269 -7.52 16.16 -4.16
C LEU A 269 -7.17 15.70 -5.58
N GLY A 270 -7.81 14.64 -6.09
CA GLY A 270 -7.70 14.25 -7.50
C GLY A 270 -8.16 15.37 -8.44
N LYS A 271 -9.37 15.91 -8.23
CA LYS A 271 -9.86 17.06 -9.02
C LYS A 271 -8.98 18.30 -8.88
N LEU A 272 -8.45 18.53 -7.69
CA LEU A 272 -7.52 19.65 -7.46
C LEU A 272 -6.21 19.43 -8.23
N SER A 273 -5.68 18.20 -8.23
CA SER A 273 -4.49 17.80 -8.99
C SER A 273 -4.66 18.05 -10.50
N ASP A 274 -5.86 17.80 -11.03
CA ASP A 274 -6.16 18.06 -12.44
C ASP A 274 -6.21 19.57 -12.76
N ARG A 275 -6.62 20.41 -11.78
CA ARG A 275 -6.76 21.88 -11.97
C ARG A 275 -5.47 22.63 -11.78
N ILE A 276 -4.74 22.37 -10.68
CA ILE A 276 -3.55 23.13 -10.31
C ILE A 276 -2.24 22.43 -10.69
N GLY A 277 -2.32 21.20 -11.21
CA GLY A 277 -1.18 20.35 -11.54
C GLY A 277 -0.76 19.43 -10.41
N ALA A 278 -0.42 18.20 -10.76
CA ALA A 278 -0.06 17.16 -9.81
C ALA A 278 1.20 17.49 -9.00
N GLN A 279 2.17 18.22 -9.60
CA GLN A 279 3.39 18.68 -8.95
C GLN A 279 3.11 19.60 -7.75
N ASN A 280 2.11 20.48 -7.86
CA ASN A 280 1.72 21.39 -6.79
C ASN A 280 1.07 20.63 -5.63
N VAL A 281 0.17 19.69 -5.95
CA VAL A 281 -0.51 18.86 -4.94
C VAL A 281 0.50 18.00 -4.18
N ILE A 282 1.47 17.37 -4.86
CA ILE A 282 2.52 16.57 -4.20
C ILE A 282 3.33 17.45 -3.25
N LEU A 283 3.79 18.61 -3.71
CA LEU A 283 4.65 19.48 -2.91
C LEU A 283 3.93 19.96 -1.63
N VAL A 284 2.73 20.51 -1.78
CA VAL A 284 1.94 21.01 -0.65
C VAL A 284 1.57 19.88 0.31
N ALA A 285 1.14 18.75 -0.22
CA ALA A 285 0.77 17.58 0.61
C ALA A 285 1.97 17.01 1.38
N LEU A 286 3.17 16.95 0.78
CA LEU A 286 4.40 16.52 1.47
C LEU A 286 4.76 17.44 2.64
N VAL A 287 4.67 18.77 2.43
CA VAL A 287 4.97 19.77 3.48
C VAL A 287 3.97 19.64 4.62
N ILE A 288 2.66 19.63 4.32
CA ILE A 288 1.62 19.56 5.35
C ILE A 288 1.72 18.20 6.09
N ALA A 289 1.90 17.09 5.38
CA ALA A 289 2.08 15.78 5.97
C ALA A 289 3.30 15.74 6.89
N GLY A 290 4.44 16.29 6.44
CA GLY A 290 5.66 16.39 7.26
C GLY A 290 5.43 17.18 8.55
N ILE A 291 4.75 18.33 8.48
CA ILE A 291 4.42 19.14 9.66
C ILE A 291 3.46 18.40 10.60
N LEU A 292 2.46 17.67 10.07
CA LEU A 292 1.49 16.93 10.89
C LEU A 292 2.11 15.73 11.65
N PHE A 293 3.29 15.25 11.27
CA PHE A 293 3.98 14.21 12.05
C PHE A 293 4.61 14.77 13.33
N ILE A 294 4.97 16.05 13.38
CA ILE A 294 5.60 16.65 14.57
C ILE A 294 4.70 16.59 15.80
N PRO A 295 3.44 17.07 15.77
CA PRO A 295 2.56 17.00 16.93
C PRO A 295 2.21 15.57 17.35
N GLN A 296 2.27 14.57 16.45
CA GLN A 296 2.05 13.18 16.83
C GLN A 296 3.09 12.64 17.82
N ALA A 297 4.30 13.21 17.87
CA ALA A 297 5.31 12.84 18.85
C ALA A 297 5.01 13.37 20.28
N PHE A 298 4.13 14.36 20.42
CA PHE A 298 3.83 15.04 21.69
C PHE A 298 2.47 14.65 22.28
N VAL A 299 1.70 13.79 21.63
CA VAL A 299 0.38 13.40 22.15
C VAL A 299 0.49 12.71 23.50
N SER A 300 -0.49 12.95 24.36
CA SER A 300 -0.56 12.41 25.72
C SER A 300 -1.62 11.31 25.88
N ASN A 301 -2.51 11.14 24.90
CA ASN A 301 -3.54 10.11 24.91
C ASN A 301 -3.84 9.59 23.48
N PRO A 302 -4.41 8.37 23.35
CA PRO A 302 -4.69 7.77 22.03
C PRO A 302 -5.67 8.57 21.17
N TRP A 303 -6.62 9.30 21.75
CA TRP A 303 -7.61 10.06 20.98
C TRP A 303 -7.00 11.24 20.22
N GLN A 304 -5.99 11.89 20.81
CA GLN A 304 -5.22 12.93 20.13
C GLN A 304 -4.46 12.34 18.93
N LEU A 305 -3.88 11.15 19.08
CA LEU A 305 -3.23 10.46 17.99
C LEU A 305 -4.22 10.12 16.87
N ILE A 306 -5.40 9.59 17.20
CA ILE A 306 -6.46 9.27 16.23
C ILE A 306 -6.87 10.51 15.44
N GLY A 307 -7.07 11.66 16.12
CA GLY A 307 -7.40 12.93 15.47
C GLY A 307 -6.30 13.40 14.51
N LEU A 308 -5.03 13.35 14.92
CA LEU A 308 -3.90 13.72 14.05
C LEU A 308 -3.70 12.74 12.90
N ARG A 309 -3.94 11.46 13.09
CA ARG A 309 -3.94 10.45 12.02
C ARG A 309 -5.06 10.71 11.01
N PHE A 310 -6.21 11.16 11.45
CA PHE A 310 -7.28 11.58 10.53
C PHE A 310 -6.84 12.79 9.69
N LEU A 311 -6.31 13.85 10.32
CA LEU A 311 -5.80 15.03 9.59
C LEU A 311 -4.69 14.66 8.61
N PHE A 312 -3.76 13.80 9.02
CA PHE A 312 -2.73 13.25 8.13
C PHE A 312 -3.33 12.51 6.94
N GLY A 313 -4.35 11.67 7.14
CA GLY A 313 -5.03 10.95 6.08
C GLY A 313 -5.66 11.86 5.02
N LEU A 314 -6.19 13.02 5.42
CA LEU A 314 -6.71 14.03 4.48
C LEU A 314 -5.62 14.55 3.53
N THR A 315 -4.40 14.72 4.03
CA THR A 315 -3.28 15.22 3.20
C THR A 315 -2.63 14.12 2.38
N ALA A 316 -2.48 12.94 2.95
CA ALA A 316 -1.86 11.79 2.29
C ALA A 316 -2.65 11.27 1.07
N ALA A 317 -3.98 11.50 1.05
CA ALA A 317 -4.89 11.08 0.00
C ALA A 317 -4.49 11.54 -1.42
N GLY A 318 -3.83 12.69 -1.54
CA GLY A 318 -3.39 13.25 -2.81
C GLY A 318 -2.01 12.77 -3.27
N LEU A 319 -1.19 12.21 -2.38
CA LEU A 319 0.23 11.96 -2.68
C LEU A 319 0.44 10.90 -3.75
N MET A 320 0.01 9.66 -3.50
CA MET A 320 0.22 8.56 -4.46
C MET A 320 -0.53 8.74 -5.78
N PRO A 321 -1.82 9.17 -5.79
CA PRO A 321 -2.50 9.44 -7.06
C PRO A 321 -1.78 10.49 -7.90
N SER A 322 -1.30 11.58 -7.29
CA SER A 322 -0.60 12.65 -8.01
C SER A 322 0.75 12.19 -8.56
N VAL A 323 1.51 11.37 -7.83
CA VAL A 323 2.75 10.75 -8.36
C VAL A 323 2.42 9.86 -9.55
N ASN A 324 1.37 9.02 -9.46
CA ASN A 324 0.95 8.13 -10.54
C ASN A 324 0.48 8.92 -11.79
N ILE A 325 -0.21 10.05 -11.61
CA ILE A 325 -0.59 10.96 -12.71
C ILE A 325 0.66 11.47 -13.42
N LEU A 326 1.68 11.93 -12.68
CA LEU A 326 2.93 12.42 -13.28
C LEU A 326 3.68 11.29 -14.01
N VAL A 327 3.80 10.11 -13.40
CA VAL A 327 4.40 8.93 -14.04
C VAL A 327 3.71 8.61 -15.36
N LYS A 328 2.36 8.62 -15.38
CA LYS A 328 1.57 8.39 -16.59
C LYS A 328 1.81 9.47 -17.65
N LYS A 329 1.87 10.76 -17.24
CA LYS A 329 2.02 11.92 -18.14
C LYS A 329 3.36 11.89 -18.90
N ILE A 330 4.44 11.43 -18.25
CA ILE A 330 5.79 11.40 -18.83
C ILE A 330 6.16 10.09 -19.54
N THR A 331 5.28 9.09 -19.45
CA THR A 331 5.57 7.74 -19.97
C THR A 331 4.80 7.49 -21.26
N PRO A 332 5.47 7.03 -22.36
CA PRO A 332 4.78 6.59 -23.57
C PRO A 332 3.77 5.46 -23.28
N GLY A 333 2.60 5.52 -23.89
CA GLY A 333 1.49 4.58 -23.63
C GLY A 333 1.86 3.10 -23.71
N ALA A 334 2.72 2.73 -24.68
CA ALA A 334 3.20 1.35 -24.84
C ALA A 334 4.08 0.84 -23.67
N LEU A 335 4.72 1.73 -22.91
CA LEU A 335 5.63 1.40 -21.81
C LEU A 335 5.00 1.60 -20.42
N THR A 336 3.81 2.22 -20.36
CA THR A 336 3.16 2.63 -19.10
C THR A 336 3.06 1.49 -18.08
N GLY A 337 2.59 0.31 -18.48
CA GLY A 337 2.44 -0.81 -17.56
C GLY A 337 3.77 -1.28 -16.92
N ARG A 338 4.87 -1.22 -17.67
CA ARG A 338 6.20 -1.63 -17.18
C ARG A 338 6.81 -0.59 -16.26
N ILE A 339 6.61 0.70 -16.57
CA ILE A 339 7.07 1.80 -15.73
C ILE A 339 6.32 1.80 -14.40
N PHE A 340 5.01 1.53 -14.42
CA PHE A 340 4.25 1.30 -13.17
C PHE A 340 4.76 0.08 -12.39
N GLY A 341 5.22 -0.99 -13.08
CA GLY A 341 5.88 -2.13 -12.44
C GLY A 341 7.15 -1.72 -11.69
N PHE A 342 8.03 -0.90 -12.30
CA PHE A 342 9.21 -0.36 -11.61
C PHE A 342 8.85 0.58 -10.46
N SER A 343 7.81 1.42 -10.62
CA SER A 343 7.28 2.25 -9.54
C SER A 343 6.80 1.41 -8.35
N MET A 344 6.07 0.32 -8.60
CA MET A 344 5.64 -0.62 -7.56
C MET A 344 6.81 -1.30 -6.85
N SER A 345 7.87 -1.64 -7.59
CA SER A 345 9.09 -2.19 -6.97
C SER A 345 9.76 -1.17 -6.04
N ALA A 346 9.84 0.10 -6.45
CA ALA A 346 10.34 1.17 -5.58
C ALA A 346 9.48 1.33 -4.31
N MET A 347 8.14 1.23 -4.44
CA MET A 347 7.23 1.27 -3.30
C MET A 347 7.40 0.08 -2.36
N TYR A 348 7.53 -1.14 -2.86
CA TYR A 348 7.76 -2.33 -2.02
C TYR A 348 9.10 -2.26 -1.28
N LEU A 349 10.16 -1.81 -1.96
CA LEU A 349 11.45 -1.55 -1.32
C LEU A 349 11.33 -0.48 -0.23
N GLY A 350 10.58 0.60 -0.51
CA GLY A 350 10.30 1.65 0.46
C GLY A 350 9.50 1.15 1.66
N THR A 351 8.49 0.31 1.44
CA THR A 351 7.69 -0.29 2.52
C THR A 351 8.54 -1.19 3.41
N PHE A 352 9.37 -2.04 2.82
CA PHE A 352 10.32 -2.88 3.57
C PHE A 352 11.31 -2.03 4.37
N SER A 353 12.02 -1.11 3.70
CA SER A 353 13.01 -0.26 4.34
C SER A 353 12.40 0.61 5.44
N GLY A 354 11.23 1.20 5.17
CA GLY A 354 10.50 2.03 6.13
C GLY A 354 10.13 1.27 7.39
N SER A 355 9.48 0.10 7.25
CA SER A 355 9.05 -0.68 8.41
C SER A 355 10.22 -1.19 9.25
N VAL A 356 11.32 -1.63 8.63
CA VAL A 356 12.52 -2.06 9.34
C VAL A 356 13.21 -0.88 10.03
N LEU A 357 13.43 0.21 9.30
CA LEU A 357 14.07 1.42 9.88
C LEU A 357 13.21 2.04 10.98
N GLY A 358 11.89 2.09 10.80
CA GLY A 358 10.98 2.59 11.83
C GLY A 358 11.03 1.76 13.11
N GLY A 359 11.06 0.43 12.99
CA GLY A 359 11.25 -0.48 14.11
C GLY A 359 12.60 -0.28 14.81
N GLN A 360 13.69 -0.11 14.05
CA GLN A 360 15.04 0.14 14.60
C GLN A 360 15.13 1.49 15.32
N VAL A 361 14.64 2.57 14.71
CA VAL A 361 14.61 3.90 15.33
C VAL A 361 13.79 3.86 16.62
N ALA A 362 12.64 3.17 16.63
CA ALA A 362 11.82 3.00 17.82
C ALA A 362 12.56 2.24 18.92
N ALA A 363 13.32 1.22 18.55
CA ALA A 363 14.09 0.40 19.50
C ALA A 363 15.26 1.14 20.13
N TRP A 364 16.00 1.93 19.35
CA TRP A 364 17.23 2.59 19.82
C TRP A 364 16.99 3.96 20.44
N LEU A 365 16.11 4.76 19.84
CA LEU A 365 15.89 6.14 20.23
C LEU A 365 14.54 6.35 20.92
N GLY A 366 13.60 5.42 20.71
CA GLY A 366 12.23 5.50 21.21
C GLY A 366 11.22 5.89 20.14
N VAL A 367 9.96 5.55 20.40
CA VAL A 367 8.84 5.69 19.45
C VAL A 367 8.64 7.12 18.95
N ARG A 368 8.87 8.13 19.80
CA ARG A 368 8.72 9.55 19.42
C ARG A 368 9.66 9.97 18.30
N TYR A 369 10.86 9.42 18.28
CA TYR A 369 11.85 9.75 17.24
C TYR A 369 11.49 9.20 15.86
N VAL A 370 10.62 8.18 15.78
CA VAL A 370 10.09 7.72 14.49
C VAL A 370 9.23 8.80 13.85
N PHE A 371 8.41 9.51 14.62
CA PHE A 371 7.61 10.62 14.09
C PHE A 371 8.48 11.78 13.61
N TYR A 372 9.56 12.11 14.33
CA TYR A 372 10.50 13.14 13.89
C TYR A 372 11.26 12.72 12.62
N SER A 373 11.76 11.49 12.56
CA SER A 373 12.44 11.00 11.37
C SER A 373 11.52 10.92 10.15
N THR A 374 10.26 10.51 10.36
CA THR A 374 9.24 10.51 9.30
C THR A 374 8.93 11.93 8.81
N SER A 375 8.78 12.89 9.74
CA SER A 375 8.61 14.32 9.40
C SER A 375 9.78 14.81 8.57
N ALA A 376 11.01 14.56 9.03
CA ALA A 376 12.22 14.97 8.32
C ALA A 376 12.29 14.36 6.91
N LEU A 377 12.00 13.07 6.75
CA LEU A 377 11.99 12.40 5.45
C LEU A 377 10.96 13.00 4.49
N LEU A 378 9.75 13.32 4.97
CA LEU A 378 8.72 13.96 4.14
C LEU A 378 9.11 15.38 3.73
N LEU A 379 9.69 16.17 4.63
CA LEU A 379 10.16 17.51 4.33
C LEU A 379 11.38 17.50 3.37
N ILE A 380 12.32 16.56 3.55
CA ILE A 380 13.43 16.32 2.61
C ILE A 380 12.87 15.94 1.24
N ASN A 381 11.86 15.06 1.19
CA ASN A 381 11.19 14.68 -0.05
C ASN A 381 10.48 15.87 -0.70
N ALA A 382 9.89 16.77 0.08
CA ALA A 382 9.30 18.00 -0.44
C ALA A 382 10.36 18.90 -1.10
N VAL A 383 11.51 19.08 -0.46
CA VAL A 383 12.66 19.83 -1.05
C VAL A 383 13.15 19.13 -2.32
N TRP A 384 13.30 17.80 -2.30
CA TRP A 384 13.68 17.02 -3.47
C TRP A 384 12.71 17.21 -4.66
N VAL A 385 11.40 17.11 -4.40
CA VAL A 385 10.34 17.32 -5.39
C VAL A 385 10.35 18.76 -5.91
N TYR A 386 10.56 19.74 -5.05
CA TYR A 386 10.63 21.15 -5.45
C TYR A 386 11.73 21.40 -6.50
N TYR A 387 12.94 20.89 -6.26
CA TYR A 387 14.07 21.12 -7.19
C TYR A 387 13.99 20.26 -8.45
N ASN A 388 13.58 18.99 -8.33
CA ASN A 388 13.71 18.02 -9.41
C ASN A 388 12.43 17.81 -10.22
N VAL A 389 11.26 18.13 -9.67
CA VAL A 389 9.97 17.99 -10.36
C VAL A 389 9.36 19.38 -10.63
N TYR A 390 9.07 20.12 -9.56
CA TYR A 390 8.34 21.38 -9.64
C TYR A 390 9.05 22.42 -10.55
N LYS A 391 10.31 22.72 -10.26
CA LYS A 391 11.08 23.70 -11.07
C LYS A 391 11.23 23.27 -12.54
N LYS A 392 11.42 21.96 -12.78
CA LYS A 392 11.60 21.46 -14.17
C LYS A 392 10.31 21.55 -14.97
N LEU A 393 9.17 21.12 -14.41
CA LEU A 393 7.89 21.15 -15.11
C LEU A 393 7.41 22.58 -15.35
N ASN A 394 7.49 23.46 -14.36
CA ASN A 394 7.06 24.84 -14.52
C ASN A 394 7.94 25.61 -15.51
N LYS A 395 9.24 25.32 -15.57
CA LYS A 395 10.14 25.93 -16.58
C LYS A 395 9.75 25.49 -17.99
N ASN A 396 9.40 24.24 -18.18
CA ASN A 396 8.98 23.72 -19.48
C ASN A 396 7.61 24.29 -19.91
N GLU A 397 6.64 24.39 -19.01
CA GLU A 397 5.33 25.01 -19.27
C GLU A 397 5.48 26.50 -19.62
N TRP A 398 6.33 27.25 -18.91
CA TRP A 398 6.61 28.64 -19.20
C TRP A 398 7.29 28.82 -20.57
N ALA A 399 8.23 27.94 -20.91
CA ALA A 399 8.90 27.97 -22.22
C ALA A 399 7.93 27.72 -23.40
N LEU A 400 7.01 26.73 -23.22
CA LEU A 400 5.97 26.46 -24.22
C LEU A 400 4.96 27.59 -24.35
N GLN A 401 4.52 28.19 -23.25
CA GLN A 401 3.63 29.38 -23.28
C GLN A 401 4.28 30.58 -23.98
N LYS A 402 5.56 30.79 -23.75
CA LYS A 402 6.33 31.85 -24.42
C LYS A 402 6.48 31.59 -25.91
N ALA A 403 6.72 30.36 -26.33
CA ALA A 403 6.79 29.96 -27.74
C ALA A 403 5.44 30.14 -28.44
N ASN A 404 4.35 29.69 -27.85
CA ASN A 404 3.00 29.83 -28.40
C ASN A 404 2.50 31.28 -28.39
N GLY A 405 2.93 32.11 -27.42
CA GLY A 405 2.63 33.53 -27.37
C GLY A 405 3.33 34.33 -28.48
N MET A 406 4.54 33.91 -28.89
CA MET A 406 5.26 34.52 -30.01
C MET A 406 4.67 34.13 -31.40
N GLU A 407 4.03 32.95 -31.51
CA GLU A 407 3.31 32.56 -32.75
C GLU A 407 2.00 33.31 -32.94
N ARG A 408 1.34 33.78 -31.85
CA ARG A 408 0.09 34.56 -31.91
C ARG A 408 0.32 36.05 -32.12
N SER A 409 1.56 36.53 -31.99
CA SER A 409 1.94 37.93 -32.20
C SER A 409 2.59 38.18 -33.57
N LYS A 410 2.66 37.18 -34.43
CA LYS A 410 2.99 37.24 -35.85
C LYS A 410 1.75 36.95 -36.71
#